data_db85d7515e294afd074b87e5a9091244
#
_entry.id   db85d7515e294afd074b87e5a9091244
#
_cell.length_a   1.000
_cell.length_b   1.000
_cell.length_c   1.000
_cell.angle_alpha   90.00
_cell.angle_beta   90.00
_cell.angle_gamma   90.00
#
_symmetry.space_group_name_H-M   'P 1'
#
loop_
_entity.id
_entity.type
_entity.pdbx_description
1 polymer ?
#
loop_
_entity_poly.entity_id
_entity_poly.type
_entity_poly.pdbx_seq_one_letter_code
_entity_poly.pdbx_strand_id
1 'polypeptide(L)'
;MAVSVSIVGASGYAGQEVLDRVLAHPELELLALGSDSLAGEPAAALDLRLDGQLPPFVPNTIALAAGADVVFACLPHERAASLDPPHDSILVDLSGAHRLADRALYPTWYGFEHPRPDSLAAWSYGLPELFPPAGRLIANPGCYATAALLALAPVAGFLDPRSVVVDAKSGVSGAGREPKASSHAGFVLENLAPYRVGTHQHAPEIRGALGFPVCLVPHLLPVRRGLVATCYARPTEDGLRGRLEEAYAGSAVVRLLPQGVTPELGRVQQTDAAEVALFEDRATGHAIVVCALDNLGKGAAGQAVQNANLALGLEPTLGLRLAGVPV
;
A
#
# COMPACT_ATOMS: atom_id res chain seq x y z
N MET A 1 15.36 2.73 -24.05
CA MET A 1 16.29 3.24 -23.00
C MET A 1 15.68 2.82 -21.68
N ALA A 2 16.48 2.33 -20.73
CA ALA A 2 16.00 1.98 -19.42
C ALA A 2 15.44 3.25 -18.72
N VAL A 3 14.37 3.08 -17.94
CA VAL A 3 13.73 4.17 -17.19
C VAL A 3 14.49 4.38 -15.89
N SER A 4 15.00 5.57 -15.67
CA SER A 4 15.79 5.92 -14.48
C SER A 4 14.91 6.12 -13.25
N VAL A 5 15.35 5.57 -12.10
CA VAL A 5 14.58 5.57 -10.85
C VAL A 5 15.38 6.16 -9.70
N SER A 6 14.78 7.06 -8.94
CA SER A 6 15.25 7.50 -7.63
C SER A 6 14.31 7.02 -6.53
N ILE A 7 14.89 6.59 -5.40
CA ILE A 7 14.12 6.18 -4.21
C ILE A 7 14.45 7.12 -3.07
N VAL A 8 13.51 7.93 -2.63
CA VAL A 8 13.62 8.85 -1.49
C VAL A 8 13.11 8.16 -0.24
N GLY A 9 13.93 8.08 0.81
CA GLY A 9 13.62 7.26 2.00
C GLY A 9 13.93 5.77 1.83
N ALA A 10 14.95 5.43 1.03
CA ALA A 10 15.31 4.06 0.66
C ALA A 10 15.70 3.17 1.84
N SER A 11 16.14 3.73 2.98
CA SER A 11 16.51 2.97 4.19
C SER A 11 15.31 2.44 4.99
N GLY A 12 14.08 2.92 4.74
CA GLY A 12 12.86 2.40 5.37
C GLY A 12 12.41 1.06 4.78
N TYR A 13 11.50 0.33 5.45
CA TYR A 13 10.99 -0.96 4.93
C TYR A 13 10.35 -0.83 3.54
N ALA A 14 9.51 0.18 3.33
CA ALA A 14 8.88 0.40 2.01
C ALA A 14 9.94 0.72 0.94
N GLY A 15 10.94 1.55 1.27
CA GLY A 15 12.03 1.89 0.36
C GLY A 15 12.88 0.69 -0.03
N GLN A 16 13.19 -0.20 0.92
CA GLN A 16 13.90 -1.46 0.64
C GLN A 16 13.09 -2.38 -0.27
N GLU A 17 11.79 -2.50 -0.03
CA GLU A 17 10.91 -3.32 -0.86
C GLU A 17 10.74 -2.73 -2.29
N VAL A 18 10.74 -1.40 -2.43
CA VAL A 18 10.78 -0.75 -3.74
C VAL A 18 12.12 -1.04 -4.43
N LEU A 19 13.24 -0.88 -3.71
CA LEU A 19 14.57 -1.18 -4.24
C LEU A 19 14.67 -2.62 -4.75
N ASP A 20 14.23 -3.61 -3.97
CA ASP A 20 14.22 -5.01 -4.37
C ASP A 20 13.45 -5.26 -5.68
N ARG A 21 12.37 -4.50 -5.93
CA ARG A 21 11.59 -4.62 -7.17
C ARG A 21 12.25 -3.89 -8.33
N VAL A 22 12.78 -2.69 -8.09
CA VAL A 22 13.53 -1.93 -9.10
C VAL A 22 14.71 -2.73 -9.61
N LEU A 23 15.48 -3.37 -8.72
CA LEU A 23 16.63 -4.22 -9.11
C LEU A 23 16.23 -5.48 -9.88
N ALA A 24 15.02 -5.99 -9.70
CA ALA A 24 14.49 -7.14 -10.43
C ALA A 24 13.71 -6.76 -11.69
N HIS A 25 13.45 -5.46 -11.90
CA HIS A 25 12.62 -4.99 -13.00
C HIS A 25 13.39 -4.89 -14.31
N PRO A 26 12.87 -5.42 -15.43
CA PRO A 26 13.63 -5.46 -16.68
C PRO A 26 13.80 -4.09 -17.36
N GLU A 27 12.94 -3.10 -17.06
CA GLU A 27 12.91 -1.79 -17.70
C GLU A 27 13.33 -0.63 -16.79
N LEU A 28 13.45 -0.85 -15.47
CA LEU A 28 13.82 0.18 -14.50
C LEU A 28 15.30 0.07 -14.14
N GLU A 29 15.98 1.20 -14.05
CA GLU A 29 17.40 1.30 -13.66
C GLU A 29 17.55 2.29 -12.49
N LEU A 30 18.20 1.84 -11.41
CA LEU A 30 18.41 2.65 -10.22
C LEU A 30 19.41 3.78 -10.50
N LEU A 31 18.99 5.02 -10.33
CA LEU A 31 19.82 6.23 -10.45
C LEU A 31 20.33 6.71 -9.08
N ALA A 32 19.45 6.79 -8.07
CA ALA A 32 19.82 7.31 -6.76
C ALA A 32 19.06 6.65 -5.60
N LEU A 33 19.78 6.47 -4.48
CA LEU A 33 19.26 6.00 -3.19
C LEU A 33 19.28 7.15 -2.17
N GLY A 34 18.11 7.66 -1.79
CA GLY A 34 17.96 8.71 -0.81
C GLY A 34 17.81 8.18 0.61
N SER A 35 18.67 8.64 1.52
CA SER A 35 18.52 8.43 2.96
C SER A 35 19.30 9.48 3.73
N ASP A 36 18.63 10.25 4.59
CA ASP A 36 19.35 11.24 5.41
C ASP A 36 20.21 10.58 6.51
N SER A 37 19.78 9.42 7.02
CA SER A 37 20.51 8.71 8.07
C SER A 37 21.69 7.86 7.58
N LEU A 38 21.73 7.53 6.29
CA LEU A 38 22.80 6.72 5.67
C LEU A 38 23.55 7.49 4.58
N ALA A 39 23.36 8.80 4.47
CA ALA A 39 24.03 9.63 3.45
C ALA A 39 25.56 9.47 3.51
N GLY A 40 26.15 9.11 2.36
CA GLY A 40 27.59 8.80 2.24
C GLY A 40 27.95 7.33 2.46
N GLU A 41 27.07 6.53 3.03
CA GLU A 41 27.30 5.11 3.26
C GLU A 41 27.00 4.27 1.98
N PRO A 42 27.71 3.15 1.77
CA PRO A 42 27.39 2.22 0.68
C PRO A 42 26.04 1.54 0.92
N ALA A 43 25.40 1.06 -0.14
CA ALA A 43 24.14 0.32 -0.02
C ALA A 43 24.24 -0.92 0.89
N ALA A 44 25.41 -1.56 0.94
CA ALA A 44 25.72 -2.67 1.84
C ALA A 44 25.61 -2.33 3.34
N ALA A 45 25.66 -1.06 3.73
CA ALA A 45 25.39 -0.62 5.11
C ALA A 45 23.94 -0.89 5.54
N LEU A 46 23.02 -1.00 4.57
CA LEU A 46 21.62 -1.36 4.81
C LEU A 46 21.41 -2.87 4.76
N ASP A 47 21.98 -3.52 3.75
CA ASP A 47 21.85 -4.96 3.50
C ASP A 47 23.08 -5.46 2.74
N LEU A 48 23.81 -6.40 3.33
CA LEU A 48 25.04 -6.97 2.74
C LEU A 48 24.81 -7.64 1.36
N ARG A 49 23.57 -8.01 1.04
CA ARG A 49 23.23 -8.52 -0.30
C ARG A 49 23.36 -7.46 -1.41
N LEU A 50 23.42 -6.18 -1.03
CA LEU A 50 23.51 -5.03 -1.94
C LEU A 50 24.97 -4.58 -2.16
N ASP A 51 25.95 -5.44 -1.87
CA ASP A 51 27.36 -5.10 -2.01
C ASP A 51 27.79 -4.92 -3.47
N GLY A 52 28.59 -3.91 -3.73
CA GLY A 52 29.52 -3.78 -4.85
C GLY A 52 29.01 -3.14 -6.15
N GLN A 53 27.73 -2.88 -6.37
CA GLN A 53 27.24 -2.33 -7.67
C GLN A 53 26.25 -1.17 -7.60
N LEU A 54 25.74 -0.85 -6.42
CA LEU A 54 24.74 0.22 -6.26
C LEU A 54 25.42 1.55 -5.89
N PRO A 55 24.82 2.69 -6.28
CA PRO A 55 25.28 3.99 -5.83
C PRO A 55 25.21 4.08 -4.29
N PRO A 56 26.12 4.83 -3.66
CA PRO A 56 26.02 5.10 -2.23
C PRO A 56 24.78 5.92 -1.92
N PHE A 57 24.32 5.86 -0.67
CA PHE A 57 23.23 6.70 -0.22
C PHE A 57 23.59 8.18 -0.31
N VAL A 58 22.66 8.99 -0.82
CA VAL A 58 22.74 10.44 -0.82
C VAL A 58 21.63 11.03 0.06
N PRO A 59 21.71 12.30 0.49
CA PRO A 59 20.58 12.98 1.14
C PRO A 59 19.30 12.87 0.31
N ASN A 60 18.16 12.78 0.96
CA ASN A 60 16.86 12.64 0.28
C ASN A 60 16.61 13.78 -0.74
N THR A 61 17.05 14.99 -0.44
CA THR A 61 16.93 16.14 -1.34
C THR A 61 17.76 15.98 -2.62
N ILE A 62 18.92 15.35 -2.54
CA ILE A 62 19.78 15.06 -3.69
C ILE A 62 19.15 13.96 -4.55
N ALA A 63 18.64 12.88 -3.94
CA ALA A 63 17.96 11.82 -4.66
C ALA A 63 16.69 12.31 -5.36
N LEU A 64 15.93 13.23 -4.73
CA LEU A 64 14.75 13.85 -5.33
C LEU A 64 15.11 14.70 -6.56
N ALA A 65 16.23 15.42 -6.48
CA ALA A 65 16.71 16.34 -7.54
C ALA A 65 17.58 15.66 -8.60
N ALA A 66 17.75 14.33 -8.55
CA ALA A 66 18.66 13.60 -9.45
C ALA A 66 18.23 13.57 -10.92
N GLY A 67 17.01 14.01 -11.26
CA GLY A 67 16.49 14.00 -12.63
C GLY A 67 16.05 12.63 -13.12
N ALA A 68 15.61 11.77 -12.21
CA ALA A 68 15.07 10.44 -12.56
C ALA A 68 13.71 10.56 -13.25
N ASP A 69 13.42 9.63 -14.17
CA ASP A 69 12.10 9.52 -14.82
C ASP A 69 11.00 9.16 -13.81
N VAL A 70 11.33 8.31 -12.82
CA VAL A 70 10.42 7.91 -11.74
C VAL A 70 11.07 8.16 -10.39
N VAL A 71 10.31 8.74 -9.47
CA VAL A 71 10.69 8.92 -8.07
C VAL A 71 9.69 8.17 -7.17
N PHE A 72 10.18 7.26 -6.33
CA PHE A 72 9.39 6.66 -5.27
C PHE A 72 9.67 7.39 -3.95
N ALA A 73 8.65 8.03 -3.35
CA ALA A 73 8.76 8.71 -2.07
C ALA A 73 8.30 7.79 -0.93
N CYS A 74 9.27 7.30 -0.14
CA CYS A 74 9.07 6.39 0.99
C CYS A 74 9.36 7.10 2.33
N LEU A 75 8.87 8.32 2.48
CA LEU A 75 9.12 9.19 3.62
C LEU A 75 7.99 9.16 4.66
N PRO A 76 8.23 9.62 5.89
CA PRO A 76 7.17 9.96 6.84
C PRO A 76 6.20 10.99 6.24
N HIS A 77 4.92 10.91 6.63
CA HIS A 77 3.83 11.69 6.03
C HIS A 77 4.10 13.19 5.95
N GLU A 78 4.52 13.81 7.06
CA GLU A 78 4.80 15.25 7.13
C GLU A 78 5.95 15.68 6.23
N ARG A 79 7.01 14.84 6.14
CA ARG A 79 8.12 15.11 5.22
C ARG A 79 7.70 14.97 3.76
N ALA A 80 6.92 13.94 3.43
CA ALA A 80 6.40 13.76 2.08
C ALA A 80 5.48 14.91 1.65
N ALA A 81 4.63 15.42 2.57
CA ALA A 81 3.76 16.57 2.33
C ALA A 81 4.52 17.85 1.98
N SER A 82 5.78 17.96 2.41
CA SER A 82 6.63 19.11 2.16
C SER A 82 7.47 19.00 0.88
N LEU A 83 7.42 17.85 0.19
CA LEU A 83 8.18 17.66 -1.06
C LEU A 83 7.70 18.63 -2.15
N ASP A 84 8.66 19.13 -2.91
CA ASP A 84 8.39 19.80 -4.19
C ASP A 84 8.58 18.78 -5.32
N PRO A 85 7.48 18.31 -5.96
CA PRO A 85 7.57 17.27 -6.97
C PRO A 85 8.44 17.73 -8.15
N PRO A 86 9.42 16.95 -8.61
CA PRO A 86 10.18 17.26 -9.80
C PRO A 86 9.25 17.44 -11.01
N HIS A 87 9.53 18.43 -11.86
CA HIS A 87 8.60 18.85 -12.92
C HIS A 87 8.31 17.75 -13.94
N ASP A 88 9.33 16.98 -14.33
CA ASP A 88 9.26 16.02 -15.45
C ASP A 88 9.22 14.56 -15.01
N SER A 89 9.30 14.29 -13.70
CA SER A 89 9.28 12.92 -13.15
C SER A 89 7.86 12.45 -12.82
N ILE A 90 7.62 11.15 -12.96
CA ILE A 90 6.52 10.48 -12.28
C ILE A 90 6.90 10.35 -10.80
N LEU A 91 6.07 10.83 -9.90
CA LEU A 91 6.27 10.71 -8.46
C LEU A 91 5.19 9.84 -7.84
N VAL A 92 5.61 8.70 -7.28
CA VAL A 92 4.73 7.80 -6.53
C VAL A 92 5.00 7.96 -5.03
N ASP A 93 4.04 8.55 -4.31
CA ASP A 93 4.12 8.74 -2.86
C ASP A 93 3.51 7.56 -2.10
N LEU A 94 4.34 6.82 -1.37
CA LEU A 94 3.92 5.70 -0.53
C LEU A 94 3.45 6.16 0.88
N SER A 95 3.56 7.45 1.19
CA SER A 95 3.10 8.02 2.45
C SER A 95 1.59 8.29 2.44
N GLY A 96 1.07 8.81 3.56
CA GLY A 96 -0.32 9.28 3.64
C GLY A 96 -0.51 10.75 3.24
N ALA A 97 0.56 11.43 2.80
CA ALA A 97 0.55 12.89 2.61
C ALA A 97 -0.44 13.37 1.53
N HIS A 98 -0.71 12.55 0.52
CA HIS A 98 -1.50 12.98 -0.63
C HIS A 98 -2.73 12.10 -0.90
N ARG A 99 -3.13 11.25 0.08
CA ARG A 99 -4.26 10.32 -0.07
C ARG A 99 -5.63 10.92 0.16
N LEU A 100 -5.70 12.04 0.93
CA LEU A 100 -6.96 12.70 1.27
C LEU A 100 -7.09 14.00 0.47
N ALA A 101 -8.19 14.14 -0.26
CA ALA A 101 -8.48 15.36 -1.01
C ALA A 101 -8.84 16.55 -0.09
N ASP A 102 -9.46 16.27 1.06
CA ASP A 102 -9.85 17.29 2.03
C ASP A 102 -8.70 17.57 3.01
N ARG A 103 -8.09 18.75 2.86
CA ARG A 103 -7.02 19.24 3.75
C ARG A 103 -7.42 19.30 5.23
N ALA A 104 -8.69 19.52 5.54
CA ALA A 104 -9.17 19.64 6.90
C ALA A 104 -9.09 18.33 7.72
N LEU A 105 -8.89 17.20 7.04
CA LEU A 105 -8.74 15.88 7.67
C LEU A 105 -7.32 15.62 8.20
N TYR A 106 -6.29 16.30 7.68
CA TYR A 106 -4.88 16.04 8.04
C TYR A 106 -4.57 16.28 9.51
N PRO A 107 -5.00 17.40 10.15
CA PRO A 107 -4.74 17.60 11.57
C PRO A 107 -5.31 16.50 12.46
N THR A 108 -6.53 16.06 12.17
CA THR A 108 -7.20 15.03 12.98
C THR A 108 -6.59 13.62 12.78
N TRP A 109 -6.26 13.25 11.53
CA TRP A 109 -5.89 11.87 11.19
C TRP A 109 -4.40 11.65 11.07
N TYR A 110 -3.63 12.67 10.72
CA TYR A 110 -2.18 12.60 10.55
C TYR A 110 -1.40 13.43 11.56
N GLY A 111 -2.05 14.36 12.28
CA GLY A 111 -1.43 15.16 13.35
C GLY A 111 -0.66 16.38 12.86
N PHE A 112 -0.81 16.80 11.59
CA PHE A 112 -0.18 18.00 11.04
C PHE A 112 -1.10 18.75 10.08
N GLU A 113 -0.90 20.07 9.97
CA GLU A 113 -1.50 20.89 8.92
C GLU A 113 -0.75 20.64 7.60
N HIS A 114 -1.48 20.35 6.51
CA HIS A 114 -0.83 20.07 5.23
C HIS A 114 -0.12 21.34 4.70
N PRO A 115 1.22 21.31 4.51
CA PRO A 115 1.97 22.53 4.14
C PRO A 115 1.68 23.01 2.72
N ARG A 116 1.18 22.14 1.84
CA ARG A 116 0.87 22.43 0.42
C ARG A 116 -0.55 21.98 0.07
N PRO A 117 -1.60 22.48 0.72
CA PRO A 117 -2.96 21.96 0.57
C PRO A 117 -3.51 22.13 -0.85
N ASP A 118 -3.13 23.16 -1.55
CA ASP A 118 -3.58 23.45 -2.92
C ASP A 118 -3.02 22.46 -3.95
N SER A 119 -1.96 21.73 -3.62
CA SER A 119 -1.40 20.69 -4.48
C SER A 119 -2.17 19.37 -4.43
N LEU A 120 -3.02 19.13 -3.43
CA LEU A 120 -3.72 17.87 -3.23
C LEU A 120 -4.57 17.44 -4.44
N ALA A 121 -5.20 18.41 -5.12
CA ALA A 121 -6.03 18.14 -6.30
C ALA A 121 -5.24 17.61 -7.51
N ALA A 122 -3.91 17.76 -7.54
CA ALA A 122 -3.06 17.27 -8.61
C ALA A 122 -2.66 15.80 -8.44
N TRP A 123 -2.95 15.19 -7.29
CA TRP A 123 -2.58 13.82 -6.99
C TRP A 123 -3.69 12.85 -7.34
N SER A 124 -3.32 11.79 -8.08
CA SER A 124 -4.21 10.68 -8.41
C SER A 124 -4.06 9.56 -7.38
N TYR A 125 -5.17 9.07 -6.83
CA TYR A 125 -5.17 7.90 -5.94
C TYR A 125 -5.00 6.63 -6.77
N GLY A 126 -3.90 5.91 -6.58
CA GLY A 126 -3.50 4.80 -7.45
C GLY A 126 -3.74 3.42 -6.84
N LEU A 127 -4.90 2.82 -7.07
CA LEU A 127 -5.21 1.40 -6.86
C LEU A 127 -5.56 0.79 -8.21
N PRO A 128 -4.59 0.27 -8.98
CA PRO A 128 -4.70 -0.03 -10.41
C PRO A 128 -5.95 -0.81 -10.83
N GLU A 129 -6.38 -1.78 -10.04
CA GLU A 129 -7.51 -2.64 -10.34
C GLU A 129 -8.86 -1.94 -10.24
N LEU A 130 -8.96 -0.86 -9.46
CA LEU A 130 -10.21 -0.17 -9.14
C LEU A 130 -10.15 1.33 -9.47
N PHE A 131 -9.02 1.93 -9.22
CA PHE A 131 -8.74 3.36 -9.42
C PHE A 131 -7.38 3.49 -10.13
N PRO A 132 -7.31 3.22 -11.44
CA PRO A 132 -6.07 3.34 -12.19
C PRO A 132 -5.53 4.79 -12.10
N PRO A 133 -4.23 4.96 -11.86
CA PRO A 133 -3.67 6.30 -11.68
C PRO A 133 -3.76 7.12 -12.97
N ALA A 134 -3.97 8.42 -12.82
CA ALA A 134 -3.94 9.39 -13.90
C ALA A 134 -2.86 10.45 -13.63
N GLY A 135 -2.11 10.80 -14.67
CA GLY A 135 -1.04 11.80 -14.56
C GLY A 135 0.22 11.29 -13.84
N ARG A 136 1.08 12.22 -13.46
CA ARG A 136 2.43 11.93 -12.95
C ARG A 136 2.58 11.94 -11.43
N LEU A 137 1.61 12.49 -10.70
CA LEU A 137 1.60 12.53 -9.23
C LEU A 137 0.63 11.48 -8.69
N ILE A 138 1.16 10.45 -8.06
CA ILE A 138 0.38 9.26 -7.67
C ILE A 138 0.47 9.05 -6.16
N ALA A 139 -0.66 9.13 -5.48
CA ALA A 139 -0.81 8.77 -4.08
C ALA A 139 -1.07 7.26 -3.97
N ASN A 140 -0.06 6.52 -3.53
CA ASN A 140 -0.16 5.07 -3.36
C ASN A 140 -0.94 4.75 -2.08
N PRO A 141 -2.00 3.92 -2.11
CA PRO A 141 -2.84 3.58 -0.95
C PRO A 141 -2.10 3.01 0.24
N GLY A 142 -2.68 3.16 1.43
CA GLY A 142 -2.24 2.45 2.61
C GLY A 142 -2.63 0.97 2.58
N CYS A 143 -1.85 0.10 3.24
CA CYS A 143 -2.05 -1.35 3.16
C CYS A 143 -3.44 -1.82 3.62
N TYR A 144 -3.98 -1.27 4.72
CA TYR A 144 -5.35 -1.57 5.15
C TYR A 144 -6.40 -1.02 4.18
N ALA A 145 -6.15 0.15 3.59
CA ALA A 145 -7.04 0.73 2.59
C ALA A 145 -7.04 -0.13 1.33
N THR A 146 -5.88 -0.56 0.84
CA THR A 146 -5.76 -1.50 -0.28
C THR A 146 -6.61 -2.76 -0.04
N ALA A 147 -6.43 -3.43 1.10
CA ALA A 147 -7.16 -4.65 1.39
C ALA A 147 -8.68 -4.43 1.52
N ALA A 148 -9.09 -3.37 2.23
CA ALA A 148 -10.50 -3.05 2.41
C ALA A 148 -11.19 -2.65 1.09
N LEU A 149 -10.51 -1.86 0.26
CA LEU A 149 -11.04 -1.43 -1.04
C LEU A 149 -11.12 -2.59 -2.04
N LEU A 150 -10.11 -3.47 -2.09
CA LEU A 150 -10.18 -4.69 -2.89
C LEU A 150 -11.32 -5.61 -2.44
N ALA A 151 -11.68 -5.63 -1.16
CA ALA A 151 -12.81 -6.41 -0.67
C ALA A 151 -14.17 -5.74 -0.97
N LEU A 152 -14.28 -4.42 -0.80
CA LEU A 152 -15.56 -3.73 -0.70
C LEU A 152 -15.93 -2.89 -1.93
N ALA A 153 -14.98 -2.26 -2.62
CA ALA A 153 -15.33 -1.30 -3.67
C ALA A 153 -16.12 -1.92 -4.84
N PRO A 154 -15.83 -3.15 -5.31
CA PRO A 154 -16.62 -3.77 -6.38
C PRO A 154 -18.09 -4.00 -5.99
N VAL A 155 -18.36 -4.15 -4.70
CA VAL A 155 -19.70 -4.46 -4.18
C VAL A 155 -20.35 -3.30 -3.41
N ALA A 156 -19.69 -2.15 -3.35
CA ALA A 156 -20.10 -1.02 -2.52
C ALA A 156 -21.54 -0.56 -2.74
N GLY A 157 -22.01 -0.52 -3.99
CA GLY A 157 -23.38 -0.15 -4.35
C GLY A 157 -24.46 -1.16 -3.93
N PHE A 158 -24.06 -2.35 -3.47
CA PHE A 158 -24.92 -3.46 -3.08
C PHE A 158 -24.96 -3.69 -1.55
N LEU A 159 -24.34 -2.78 -0.79
CA LEU A 159 -24.20 -2.90 0.66
C LEU A 159 -25.00 -1.80 1.39
N ASP A 160 -25.54 -2.11 2.57
CA ASP A 160 -25.99 -1.07 3.51
C ASP A 160 -24.75 -0.34 4.06
N PRO A 161 -24.56 0.95 3.72
CA PRO A 161 -23.36 1.70 4.13
C PRO A 161 -23.19 1.83 5.64
N ARG A 162 -24.26 1.66 6.43
CA ARG A 162 -24.23 1.77 7.89
C ARG A 162 -23.79 0.48 8.57
N SER A 163 -23.74 -0.62 7.83
CA SER A 163 -23.40 -1.95 8.36
C SER A 163 -21.93 -2.31 8.17
N VAL A 164 -21.14 -1.47 7.47
CA VAL A 164 -19.78 -1.86 7.04
C VAL A 164 -18.77 -1.78 8.16
N VAL A 165 -18.19 -2.93 8.50
CA VAL A 165 -17.11 -3.08 9.47
C VAL A 165 -15.92 -3.75 8.78
N VAL A 166 -14.73 -3.19 8.96
CA VAL A 166 -13.45 -3.73 8.51
C VAL A 166 -12.64 -4.12 9.74
N ASP A 167 -12.55 -5.40 10.01
CA ASP A 167 -11.73 -5.98 11.06
C ASP A 167 -10.43 -6.51 10.41
N ALA A 168 -9.33 -5.77 10.60
CA ALA A 168 -8.10 -6.00 9.86
C ALA A 168 -6.91 -6.33 10.76
N LYS A 169 -6.06 -7.27 10.33
CA LYS A 169 -4.91 -7.76 11.06
C LYS A 169 -3.67 -7.62 10.18
N SER A 170 -2.60 -6.99 10.71
CA SER A 170 -1.36 -6.76 9.98
C SER A 170 -0.13 -7.17 10.79
N GLY A 171 0.87 -7.70 10.11
CA GLY A 171 2.17 -7.96 10.69
C GLY A 171 2.90 -6.68 11.12
N VAL A 172 3.89 -6.84 11.99
CA VAL A 172 4.62 -5.75 12.68
C VAL A 172 5.36 -4.80 11.75
N SER A 173 5.75 -5.23 10.56
CA SER A 173 6.41 -4.37 9.57
C SER A 173 5.56 -3.17 9.13
N GLY A 174 4.23 -3.25 9.29
CA GLY A 174 3.31 -2.14 9.05
C GLY A 174 3.51 -0.94 9.98
N ALA A 175 4.18 -1.12 11.13
CA ALA A 175 4.52 -0.05 12.06
C ALA A 175 5.76 0.77 11.64
N GLY A 176 6.45 0.37 10.56
CA GLY A 176 7.70 0.99 10.09
C GLY A 176 8.94 0.43 10.79
N ARG A 177 10.12 0.88 10.33
CA ARG A 177 11.43 0.41 10.83
C ARG A 177 11.84 1.02 12.17
N GLU A 178 11.35 2.22 12.47
CA GLU A 178 11.71 2.87 13.73
C GLU A 178 11.25 2.05 14.94
N PRO A 179 12.14 1.78 15.92
CA PRO A 179 11.75 1.08 17.13
C PRO A 179 10.72 1.88 17.93
N LYS A 180 9.61 1.22 18.27
CA LYS A 180 8.56 1.77 19.15
C LYS A 180 8.30 0.77 20.26
N ALA A 181 7.86 1.24 21.44
CA ALA A 181 7.48 0.35 22.53
C ALA A 181 6.46 -0.71 22.07
N SER A 182 5.46 -0.29 21.28
CA SER A 182 4.42 -1.18 20.74
C SER A 182 4.89 -2.18 19.68
N SER A 183 6.08 -2.01 19.10
CA SER A 183 6.68 -2.95 18.14
C SER A 183 7.86 -3.74 18.73
N HIS A 184 8.16 -3.55 20.02
CA HIS A 184 9.18 -4.30 20.70
C HIS A 184 8.78 -5.79 20.83
N ALA A 185 9.74 -6.70 20.65
CA ALA A 185 9.48 -8.14 20.63
C ALA A 185 8.71 -8.63 21.87
N GLY A 186 9.03 -8.15 23.08
CA GLY A 186 8.33 -8.52 24.31
C GLY A 186 6.87 -8.08 24.41
N PHE A 187 6.40 -7.18 23.53
CA PHE A 187 4.99 -6.79 23.45
C PHE A 187 4.25 -7.44 22.28
N VAL A 188 4.99 -7.85 21.26
CA VAL A 188 4.41 -8.36 20.01
C VAL A 188 4.34 -9.86 19.97
N LEU A 189 5.39 -10.57 20.44
CA LEU A 189 5.45 -12.03 20.40
C LEU A 189 4.34 -12.63 21.26
N GLU A 190 3.63 -13.60 20.69
CA GLU A 190 2.51 -14.32 21.34
C GLU A 190 1.33 -13.39 21.74
N ASN A 191 1.23 -12.21 21.13
CA ASN A 191 0.19 -11.22 21.43
C ASN A 191 -0.55 -10.78 20.16
N LEU A 192 -1.86 -10.58 20.28
CA LEU A 192 -2.72 -9.95 19.29
C LEU A 192 -3.43 -8.76 19.95
N ALA A 193 -3.19 -7.57 19.47
CA ALA A 193 -3.75 -6.37 20.07
C ALA A 193 -4.39 -5.44 19.03
N PRO A 194 -5.63 -4.94 19.27
CA PRO A 194 -6.17 -3.83 18.49
C PRO A 194 -5.40 -2.56 18.82
N TYR A 195 -5.25 -1.68 17.83
CA TYR A 195 -4.60 -0.37 18.02
C TYR A 195 -5.31 0.72 17.22
N ARG A 196 -5.22 1.97 17.67
CA ARG A 196 -5.86 3.12 17.02
C ARG A 196 -7.31 2.87 16.62
N VAL A 197 -8.08 2.16 17.44
CA VAL A 197 -9.49 1.85 17.18
C VAL A 197 -10.28 3.16 17.04
N GLY A 198 -10.99 3.33 15.92
CA GLY A 198 -11.73 4.54 15.60
C GLY A 198 -10.90 5.76 15.19
N THR A 199 -9.55 5.69 15.27
CA THR A 199 -8.64 6.82 15.02
C THR A 199 -7.50 6.50 14.05
N HIS A 200 -7.57 5.36 13.34
CA HIS A 200 -6.53 4.96 12.39
C HIS A 200 -6.63 5.78 11.10
N GLN A 201 -5.48 6.31 10.64
CA GLN A 201 -5.38 7.22 9.48
C GLN A 201 -5.85 6.61 8.13
N HIS A 202 -5.99 5.29 8.02
CA HIS A 202 -6.57 4.67 6.82
C HIS A 202 -8.11 4.71 6.82
N ALA A 203 -8.77 5.04 7.93
CA ALA A 203 -10.23 5.11 7.96
C ALA A 203 -10.79 6.22 7.04
N PRO A 204 -10.31 7.49 7.08
CA PRO A 204 -10.77 8.52 6.16
C PRO A 204 -10.41 8.21 4.70
N GLU A 205 -9.30 7.54 4.44
CA GLU A 205 -8.89 7.08 3.12
C GLU A 205 -9.92 6.09 2.52
N ILE A 206 -10.27 5.04 3.28
CA ILE A 206 -11.29 4.05 2.87
C ILE A 206 -12.65 4.72 2.67
N ARG A 207 -13.07 5.59 3.62
CA ARG A 207 -14.33 6.34 3.54
C ARG A 207 -14.41 7.24 2.31
N GLY A 208 -13.32 7.93 2.01
CA GLY A 208 -13.22 8.80 0.82
C GLY A 208 -13.37 8.02 -0.49
N ALA A 209 -12.73 6.87 -0.59
CA ALA A 209 -12.78 6.04 -1.79
C ALA A 209 -14.13 5.29 -1.96
N LEU A 210 -14.78 4.87 -0.86
CA LEU A 210 -16.09 4.20 -0.91
C LEU A 210 -17.27 5.16 -0.97
N GLY A 211 -17.10 6.41 -0.53
CA GLY A 211 -18.17 7.42 -0.46
C GLY A 211 -19.13 7.26 0.73
N PHE A 212 -18.82 6.39 1.71
CA PHE A 212 -19.65 6.16 2.89
C PHE A 212 -18.82 5.81 4.16
N PRO A 213 -19.42 5.90 5.37
CA PRO A 213 -18.74 5.58 6.61
C PRO A 213 -18.33 4.11 6.72
N VAL A 214 -17.16 3.87 7.31
CA VAL A 214 -16.64 2.52 7.60
C VAL A 214 -16.11 2.49 9.03
N CYS A 215 -16.44 1.44 9.78
CA CYS A 215 -15.82 1.14 11.07
C CYS A 215 -14.56 0.31 10.83
N LEU A 216 -13.37 0.90 11.02
CA LEU A 216 -12.08 0.21 10.89
C LEU A 216 -11.53 -0.16 12.27
N VAL A 217 -11.25 -1.44 12.48
CA VAL A 217 -10.60 -1.98 13.69
C VAL A 217 -9.31 -2.71 13.29
N PRO A 218 -8.16 -2.03 13.34
CA PRO A 218 -6.88 -2.65 13.01
C PRO A 218 -6.27 -3.38 14.21
N HIS A 219 -5.60 -4.51 13.93
CA HIS A 219 -4.87 -5.30 14.90
C HIS A 219 -3.43 -5.53 14.46
N LEU A 220 -2.54 -5.66 15.44
CA LEU A 220 -1.16 -6.07 15.21
C LEU A 220 -1.03 -7.57 15.48
N LEU A 221 -0.52 -8.31 14.47
CA LEU A 221 -0.23 -9.73 14.55
C LEU A 221 1.23 -9.98 14.95
N PRO A 222 1.55 -11.07 15.66
CA PRO A 222 2.91 -11.48 15.99
C PRO A 222 3.63 -12.15 14.79
N VAL A 223 3.42 -11.63 13.59
CA VAL A 223 4.10 -12.07 12.37
C VAL A 223 4.84 -10.90 11.75
N ARG A 224 5.91 -11.20 11.02
CA ARG A 224 6.75 -10.15 10.41
C ARG A 224 5.99 -9.32 9.39
N ARG A 225 5.26 -9.95 8.47
CA ARG A 225 4.55 -9.30 7.36
C ARG A 225 3.31 -10.08 6.94
N GLY A 226 2.45 -9.45 6.17
CA GLY A 226 1.17 -9.96 5.72
C GLY A 226 0.01 -9.26 6.42
N LEU A 227 -1.13 -9.18 5.74
CA LEU A 227 -2.33 -8.49 6.18
C LEU A 227 -3.57 -9.26 5.74
N VAL A 228 -4.53 -9.41 6.65
CA VAL A 228 -5.88 -9.90 6.35
C VAL A 228 -6.90 -8.87 6.81
N ALA A 229 -7.79 -8.46 5.90
CA ALA A 229 -8.97 -7.66 6.21
C ALA A 229 -10.22 -8.52 6.06
N THR A 230 -10.99 -8.65 7.13
CA THR A 230 -12.32 -9.28 7.12
C THR A 230 -13.36 -8.18 7.16
N CYS A 231 -14.08 -8.02 6.06
CA CYS A 231 -15.07 -6.97 5.88
C CYS A 231 -16.47 -7.56 6.02
N TYR A 232 -17.22 -7.06 6.98
CA TYR A 232 -18.61 -7.46 7.23
C TYR A 232 -19.53 -6.37 6.73
N ALA A 233 -20.60 -6.75 6.02
CA ALA A 233 -21.62 -5.81 5.58
C ALA A 233 -22.96 -6.54 5.39
N ARG A 234 -24.07 -5.80 5.43
CA ARG A 234 -25.38 -6.31 5.04
C ARG A 234 -25.62 -5.99 3.58
N PRO A 235 -25.86 -7.00 2.72
CA PRO A 235 -26.22 -6.75 1.35
C PRO A 235 -27.65 -6.17 1.28
N THR A 236 -27.84 -5.22 0.38
CA THR A 236 -29.15 -4.66 0.01
C THR A 236 -29.76 -5.34 -1.19
N GLU A 237 -28.91 -6.01 -1.98
CA GLU A 237 -29.25 -6.70 -3.20
C GLU A 237 -28.39 -7.96 -3.36
N ASP A 238 -28.86 -8.89 -4.17
CA ASP A 238 -28.12 -10.09 -4.57
C ASP A 238 -27.03 -9.78 -5.61
N GLY A 239 -26.15 -10.75 -5.87
CA GLY A 239 -25.22 -10.67 -7.00
C GLY A 239 -23.79 -10.19 -6.64
N LEU A 240 -23.45 -10.05 -5.37
CA LEU A 240 -22.11 -9.63 -4.89
C LEU A 240 -20.97 -10.46 -5.53
N ARG A 241 -21.17 -11.79 -5.66
CA ARG A 241 -20.18 -12.68 -6.29
C ARG A 241 -19.90 -12.29 -7.72
N GLY A 242 -20.94 -12.04 -8.52
CA GLY A 242 -20.79 -11.63 -9.92
C GLY A 242 -20.07 -10.30 -10.08
N ARG A 243 -20.27 -9.36 -9.15
CA ARG A 243 -19.53 -8.07 -9.14
C ARG A 243 -18.05 -8.26 -8.87
N LEU A 244 -17.70 -9.12 -7.95
CA LEU A 244 -16.28 -9.44 -7.68
C LEU A 244 -15.64 -10.18 -8.87
N GLU A 245 -16.38 -11.09 -9.53
CA GLU A 245 -15.93 -11.79 -10.73
C GLU A 245 -15.70 -10.82 -11.89
N GLU A 246 -16.61 -9.87 -12.11
CA GLU A 246 -16.46 -8.82 -13.11
C GLU A 246 -15.26 -7.92 -12.84
N ALA A 247 -15.10 -7.46 -11.60
CA ALA A 247 -14.02 -6.55 -11.20
C ALA A 247 -12.63 -7.18 -11.34
N TYR A 248 -12.50 -8.48 -11.09
CA TYR A 248 -11.22 -9.17 -11.10
C TYR A 248 -11.00 -10.12 -12.26
N ALA A 249 -11.89 -10.07 -13.27
CA ALA A 249 -11.75 -10.86 -14.49
C ALA A 249 -10.42 -10.57 -15.18
N GLY A 250 -9.59 -11.61 -15.34
CA GLY A 250 -8.27 -11.49 -15.99
C GLY A 250 -7.20 -10.80 -15.17
N SER A 251 -7.45 -10.39 -13.92
CA SER A 251 -6.41 -9.83 -13.06
C SER A 251 -5.38 -10.89 -12.68
N ALA A 252 -4.11 -10.62 -12.97
CA ALA A 252 -2.99 -11.45 -12.50
C ALA A 252 -2.61 -11.15 -11.04
N VAL A 253 -2.97 -9.96 -10.54
CA VAL A 253 -2.58 -9.46 -9.21
C VAL A 253 -3.62 -9.80 -8.15
N VAL A 254 -4.92 -9.66 -8.46
CA VAL A 254 -6.01 -9.95 -7.53
C VAL A 254 -6.69 -11.25 -7.93
N ARG A 255 -6.68 -12.21 -7.03
CA ARG A 255 -7.27 -13.55 -7.22
C ARG A 255 -8.57 -13.65 -6.44
N LEU A 256 -9.71 -13.68 -7.12
CA LEU A 256 -10.96 -14.07 -6.48
C LEU A 256 -10.98 -15.59 -6.30
N LEU A 257 -10.94 -16.02 -5.06
CA LEU A 257 -10.87 -17.45 -4.72
C LEU A 257 -12.19 -18.18 -5.03
N PRO A 258 -12.14 -19.50 -5.31
CA PRO A 258 -13.33 -20.33 -5.43
C PRO A 258 -14.18 -20.28 -4.15
N GLN A 259 -15.47 -20.52 -4.31
CA GLN A 259 -16.41 -20.55 -3.19
C GLN A 259 -15.97 -21.57 -2.14
N GLY A 260 -15.94 -21.15 -0.87
CA GLY A 260 -15.53 -21.98 0.28
C GLY A 260 -14.02 -22.00 0.54
N VAL A 261 -13.21 -21.42 -0.34
CA VAL A 261 -11.75 -21.28 -0.12
C VAL A 261 -11.45 -19.99 0.60
N THR A 262 -10.68 -20.05 1.70
CA THR A 262 -10.30 -18.90 2.52
C THR A 262 -8.97 -18.28 2.05
N PRO A 263 -8.85 -16.93 2.02
CA PRO A 263 -7.57 -16.26 1.86
C PRO A 263 -6.63 -16.54 3.04
N GLU A 264 -5.34 -16.70 2.77
CA GLU A 264 -4.34 -17.02 3.80
C GLU A 264 -3.08 -16.18 3.66
N LEU A 265 -2.50 -15.76 4.79
CA LEU A 265 -1.24 -15.01 4.81
C LEU A 265 -0.10 -15.76 4.13
N GLY A 266 0.03 -17.06 4.38
CA GLY A 266 1.13 -17.86 3.85
C GLY A 266 1.22 -17.86 2.32
N ARG A 267 0.09 -17.73 1.61
CA ARG A 267 0.07 -17.68 0.15
C ARG A 267 0.39 -16.32 -0.44
N VAL A 268 0.24 -15.24 0.33
CA VAL A 268 0.43 -13.86 -0.16
C VAL A 268 1.67 -13.18 0.41
N GLN A 269 2.25 -13.69 1.48
CA GLN A 269 3.49 -13.13 2.06
C GLN A 269 4.62 -13.12 1.01
N GLN A 270 5.37 -12.02 0.98
CA GLN A 270 6.45 -11.74 0.04
C GLN A 270 6.02 -11.69 -1.44
N THR A 271 4.72 -11.56 -1.71
CA THR A 271 4.18 -11.37 -3.05
C THR A 271 3.56 -9.99 -3.23
N ASP A 272 3.31 -9.64 -4.50
CA ASP A 272 2.57 -8.45 -4.91
C ASP A 272 1.13 -8.80 -5.33
N ALA A 273 0.69 -10.02 -4.98
CA ALA A 273 -0.66 -10.49 -5.21
C ALA A 273 -1.56 -10.28 -3.99
N ALA A 274 -2.87 -10.27 -4.24
CA ALA A 274 -3.91 -10.29 -3.23
C ALA A 274 -4.90 -11.43 -3.50
N GLU A 275 -5.43 -12.01 -2.44
CA GLU A 275 -6.52 -13.00 -2.50
C GLU A 275 -7.80 -12.39 -1.92
N VAL A 276 -8.91 -12.52 -2.63
CA VAL A 276 -10.23 -12.06 -2.20
C VAL A 276 -11.19 -13.25 -2.18
N ALA A 277 -12.03 -13.36 -1.14
CA ALA A 277 -13.09 -14.36 -1.08
C ALA A 277 -14.37 -13.77 -0.48
N LEU A 278 -15.51 -14.25 -0.93
CA LEU A 278 -16.85 -13.91 -0.44
C LEU A 278 -17.45 -15.10 0.28
N PHE A 279 -17.98 -14.83 1.47
CA PHE A 279 -18.78 -15.74 2.27
C PHE A 279 -20.10 -15.08 2.68
N GLU A 280 -21.08 -15.90 3.03
CA GLU A 280 -22.38 -15.45 3.53
C GLU A 280 -22.66 -16.13 4.88
N ASP A 281 -22.97 -15.33 5.88
CA ASP A 281 -23.57 -15.86 7.12
C ASP A 281 -25.08 -15.81 7.00
N ARG A 282 -25.67 -16.96 6.70
CA ARG A 282 -27.13 -17.08 6.52
C ARG A 282 -27.93 -16.78 7.79
N ALA A 283 -27.33 -16.97 8.98
CA ALA A 283 -28.03 -16.74 10.23
C ALA A 283 -28.22 -15.26 10.52
N THR A 284 -27.24 -14.43 10.16
CA THR A 284 -27.25 -13.00 10.42
C THR A 284 -27.55 -12.16 9.17
N GLY A 285 -27.50 -12.76 7.99
CA GLY A 285 -27.66 -12.10 6.71
C GLY A 285 -26.46 -11.22 6.32
N HIS A 286 -25.28 -11.45 6.90
CA HIS A 286 -24.08 -10.69 6.52
C HIS A 286 -23.35 -11.34 5.35
N ALA A 287 -22.94 -10.50 4.41
CA ALA A 287 -21.85 -10.81 3.52
C ALA A 287 -20.52 -10.56 4.23
N ILE A 288 -19.58 -11.49 4.06
CA ILE A 288 -18.24 -11.41 4.65
C ILE A 288 -17.25 -11.48 3.49
N VAL A 289 -16.63 -10.35 3.15
CA VAL A 289 -15.59 -10.32 2.12
C VAL A 289 -14.23 -10.25 2.79
N VAL A 290 -13.37 -11.23 2.50
CA VAL A 290 -12.04 -11.33 3.09
C VAL A 290 -11.00 -11.03 2.02
N CYS A 291 -10.06 -10.14 2.33
CA CYS A 291 -8.90 -9.87 1.50
C CYS A 291 -7.61 -10.17 2.28
N ALA A 292 -6.73 -10.97 1.70
CA ALA A 292 -5.37 -11.19 2.20
C ALA A 292 -4.35 -10.64 1.20
N LEU A 293 -3.32 -9.95 1.69
CA LEU A 293 -2.20 -9.43 0.90
C LEU A 293 -0.94 -9.29 1.76
N ASP A 294 0.19 -9.06 1.13
CA ASP A 294 1.39 -8.64 1.86
C ASP A 294 1.37 -7.12 2.05
N ASN A 295 1.45 -6.67 3.31
CA ASN A 295 1.37 -5.24 3.64
C ASN A 295 2.53 -4.39 3.08
N LEU A 296 3.68 -5.01 2.76
CA LEU A 296 4.82 -4.36 2.10
C LEU A 296 4.87 -4.65 0.59
N GLY A 297 4.21 -5.73 0.12
CA GLY A 297 4.05 -6.09 -1.29
C GLY A 297 2.91 -5.31 -1.94
N LYS A 298 1.78 -6.01 -2.24
CA LYS A 298 0.57 -5.37 -2.81
C LYS A 298 0.04 -4.24 -1.92
N GLY A 299 0.29 -4.29 -0.62
CA GLY A 299 -0.09 -3.22 0.32
C GLY A 299 0.76 -1.95 0.26
N ALA A 300 1.92 -1.97 -0.42
CA ALA A 300 2.85 -0.83 -0.49
C ALA A 300 3.71 -0.84 -1.77
N ALA A 301 4.89 -1.47 -1.74
CA ALA A 301 5.91 -1.33 -2.77
C ALA A 301 5.50 -1.98 -4.11
N GLY A 302 4.90 -3.16 -4.09
CA GLY A 302 4.42 -3.82 -5.31
C GLY A 302 3.37 -2.98 -6.02
N GLN A 303 2.43 -2.40 -5.27
CA GLN A 303 1.45 -1.49 -5.82
C GLN A 303 2.06 -0.19 -6.34
N ALA A 304 3.09 0.33 -5.67
CA ALA A 304 3.78 1.53 -6.14
C ALA A 304 4.48 1.28 -7.49
N VAL A 305 5.14 0.13 -7.65
CA VAL A 305 5.75 -0.26 -8.94
C VAL A 305 4.68 -0.50 -10.00
N GLN A 306 3.57 -1.14 -9.66
CA GLN A 306 2.43 -1.30 -10.56
C GLN A 306 1.86 0.04 -11.04
N ASN A 307 1.73 1.01 -10.14
CA ASN A 307 1.32 2.38 -10.46
C ASN A 307 2.31 3.07 -11.39
N ALA A 308 3.61 2.92 -11.15
CA ALA A 308 4.66 3.47 -12.01
C ALA A 308 4.62 2.84 -13.41
N ASN A 309 4.46 1.51 -13.51
CA ASN A 309 4.32 0.81 -14.78
C ASN A 309 3.17 1.38 -15.62
N LEU A 310 2.00 1.55 -15.02
CA LEU A 310 0.85 2.15 -15.70
C LEU A 310 1.11 3.58 -16.18
N ALA A 311 1.73 4.41 -15.33
CA ALA A 311 2.05 5.80 -15.68
C ALA A 311 3.12 5.90 -16.79
N LEU A 312 3.99 4.89 -16.91
CA LEU A 312 4.98 4.74 -17.99
C LEU A 312 4.40 4.10 -19.26
N GLY A 313 3.16 3.59 -19.22
CA GLY A 313 2.57 2.83 -20.33
C GLY A 313 3.17 1.43 -20.49
N LEU A 314 3.78 0.89 -19.44
CA LEU A 314 4.31 -0.47 -19.39
C LEU A 314 3.22 -1.48 -18.98
N GLU A 315 3.51 -2.76 -19.14
CA GLU A 315 2.65 -3.84 -18.65
C GLU A 315 2.56 -3.76 -17.11
N PRO A 316 1.34 -3.71 -16.52
CA PRO A 316 1.15 -3.42 -15.09
C PRO A 316 1.86 -4.38 -14.13
N THR A 317 2.06 -5.62 -14.52
CA THR A 317 2.66 -6.68 -13.68
C THR A 317 4.17 -6.83 -13.83
N LEU A 318 4.77 -6.06 -14.72
CA LEU A 318 6.20 -6.14 -15.00
C LEU A 318 7.03 -5.88 -13.73
N GLY A 319 7.99 -6.76 -13.44
CA GLY A 319 8.82 -6.68 -12.23
C GLY A 319 8.12 -7.06 -10.91
N LEU A 320 6.83 -7.42 -10.94
CA LEU A 320 6.08 -7.85 -9.75
C LEU A 320 6.30 -9.33 -9.40
N ARG A 321 6.23 -9.63 -8.12
CA ARG A 321 6.30 -10.99 -7.56
C ARG A 321 4.89 -11.54 -7.37
N LEU A 322 4.34 -12.25 -8.35
CA LEU A 322 2.95 -12.74 -8.31
C LEU A 322 2.80 -14.13 -7.68
N ALA A 323 3.89 -14.85 -7.48
CA ALA A 323 3.90 -16.16 -6.82
C ALA A 323 4.79 -16.11 -5.58
N GLY A 324 4.28 -16.63 -4.47
CA GLY A 324 5.06 -16.81 -3.25
C GLY A 324 5.98 -18.04 -3.35
N VAL A 325 6.89 -18.14 -2.38
CA VAL A 325 7.68 -19.36 -2.20
C VAL A 325 6.78 -20.40 -1.54
N PRO A 326 6.63 -21.61 -2.09
CA PRO A 326 5.87 -22.67 -1.43
C PRO A 326 6.46 -22.96 -0.04
N VAL A 327 5.58 -23.20 0.94
CA VAL A 327 5.97 -23.61 2.30
C VAL A 327 6.48 -25.04 2.26
#